data_366688feb2747f0b3d0aad6fa224f46d
#
_entry.id   366688feb2747f0b3d0aad6fa224f46d
#
_cell.length_a   1.000
_cell.length_b   1.000
_cell.length_c   1.000
_cell.angle_alpha   90.00
_cell.angle_beta   90.00
_cell.angle_gamma   90.00
#
_symmetry.space_group_name_H-M   'P 1'
#
loop_
_entity.id
_entity.type
_entity.pdbx_description
1 polymer ?
#
loop_
_entity_poly.entity_id
_entity_poly.type
_entity_poly.pdbx_seq_one_letter_code
_entity_poly.pdbx_strand_id
1 'polypeptide(L)'
;MLNFNPLSLSLPQALASALRRLAHLAHTSSWNQWAVRRLTPTQRRILELIASRRESLTLSALARELGVTPATASDSVGALEAKGLVQKRRSDVDGRALALMLTSEGQNSVTALAALPDPLQEAFGALTAAEQEIFYRSAIKMIRGLQESGALPVSRMCVRCTHFEPFKAPGTAHPHHCHLAGSPLADRHLRLECPEQQAGDEEAQGVLWKRFSSPPRTGEN
;
A
#
# COMPACT_ATOMS: atom_id res chain seq x y z
N MET A 1 36.99 27.35 -8.03
CA MET A 1 35.91 26.63 -7.32
C MET A 1 34.69 26.57 -8.21
N LEU A 2 34.29 25.37 -8.63
CA LEU A 2 33.04 25.20 -9.38
C LEU A 2 31.88 25.55 -8.43
N ASN A 3 31.12 26.59 -8.81
CA ASN A 3 29.94 26.97 -8.02
C ASN A 3 28.79 26.02 -8.42
N PHE A 4 28.55 24.99 -7.62
CA PHE A 4 27.48 24.01 -7.84
C PHE A 4 26.08 24.56 -7.57
N ASN A 5 25.94 25.76 -7.01
CA ASN A 5 24.67 26.34 -6.59
C ASN A 5 23.61 26.50 -7.70
N PRO A 6 23.95 26.89 -8.95
CA PRO A 6 22.94 26.98 -10.00
C PRO A 6 22.52 25.63 -10.60
N LEU A 7 23.28 24.55 -10.35
CA LEU A 7 23.03 23.20 -10.88
C LEU A 7 22.41 22.25 -9.85
N SER A 8 22.35 22.67 -8.59
CA SER A 8 21.85 21.82 -7.50
C SER A 8 20.33 21.90 -7.42
N LEU A 9 19.69 20.75 -7.56
CA LEU A 9 18.27 20.60 -7.24
C LEU A 9 18.05 20.86 -5.75
N SER A 10 16.93 21.45 -5.38
CA SER A 10 16.50 21.43 -3.98
C SER A 10 16.29 19.98 -3.52
N LEU A 11 16.43 19.71 -2.22
CA LEU A 11 16.25 18.35 -1.70
C LEU A 11 14.91 17.71 -2.12
N PRO A 12 13.75 18.40 -2.08
CA PRO A 12 12.50 17.82 -2.59
C PRO A 12 12.56 17.46 -4.08
N GLN A 13 13.21 18.28 -4.91
CA GLN A 13 13.38 17.98 -6.34
C GLN A 13 14.29 16.77 -6.58
N ALA A 14 15.38 16.67 -5.83
CA ALA A 14 16.29 15.52 -5.88
C ALA A 14 15.59 14.23 -5.45
N LEU A 15 14.84 14.26 -4.32
CA LEU A 15 14.03 13.13 -3.86
C LEU A 15 12.97 12.72 -4.89
N ALA A 16 12.23 13.67 -5.45
CA ALA A 16 11.25 13.38 -6.49
C ALA A 16 11.90 12.76 -7.75
N SER A 17 13.10 13.21 -8.12
CA SER A 17 13.86 12.63 -9.23
C SER A 17 14.30 11.19 -8.93
N ALA A 18 14.81 10.92 -7.72
CA ALA A 18 15.21 9.59 -7.28
C ALA A 18 14.00 8.64 -7.25
N LEU A 19 12.88 9.07 -6.66
CA LEU A 19 11.65 8.27 -6.61
C LEU A 19 11.11 7.94 -8.01
N ARG A 20 11.15 8.88 -8.97
CA ARG A 20 10.76 8.59 -10.36
C ARG A 20 11.64 7.52 -11.01
N ARG A 21 12.96 7.49 -10.72
CA ARG A 21 13.85 6.44 -11.22
C ARG A 21 13.51 5.07 -10.63
N LEU A 22 13.27 5.02 -9.32
CA LEU A 22 12.86 3.78 -8.64
C LEU A 22 11.49 3.29 -9.14
N ALA A 23 10.53 4.19 -9.31
CA ALA A 23 9.21 3.86 -9.87
C ALA A 23 9.30 3.35 -11.31
N HIS A 24 10.19 3.93 -12.13
CA HIS A 24 10.44 3.45 -13.49
C HIS A 24 11.00 2.01 -13.48
N LEU A 25 11.98 1.73 -12.61
CA LEU A 25 12.51 0.37 -12.43
C LEU A 25 11.41 -0.59 -12.00
N ALA A 26 10.62 -0.25 -10.97
CA ALA A 26 9.51 -1.08 -10.49
C ALA A 26 8.49 -1.35 -11.60
N HIS A 27 8.22 -0.37 -12.46
CA HIS A 27 7.31 -0.54 -13.59
C HIS A 27 7.90 -1.46 -14.68
N THR A 28 9.15 -1.27 -15.06
CA THR A 28 9.79 -2.03 -16.15
C THR A 28 10.14 -3.46 -15.74
N SER A 29 10.66 -3.69 -14.54
CA SER A 29 10.94 -5.04 -14.02
C SER A 29 9.67 -5.85 -13.85
N SER A 30 8.63 -5.24 -13.31
CA SER A 30 7.31 -5.84 -13.24
C SER A 30 6.80 -6.26 -14.63
N TRP A 31 6.91 -5.38 -15.63
CA TRP A 31 6.43 -5.66 -16.98
C TRP A 31 7.07 -6.94 -17.58
N ASN A 32 8.38 -7.14 -17.42
CA ASN A 32 9.08 -8.32 -17.93
C ASN A 32 8.64 -9.62 -17.24
N GLN A 33 8.36 -9.56 -15.93
CA GLN A 33 7.88 -10.71 -15.15
C GLN A 33 6.42 -11.07 -15.49
N TRP A 34 5.60 -10.08 -15.88
CA TRP A 34 4.18 -10.29 -16.19
C TRP A 34 3.91 -10.71 -17.62
N ALA A 35 4.82 -10.36 -18.53
CA ALA A 35 4.77 -10.85 -19.91
C ALA A 35 4.75 -12.38 -19.96
N VAL A 36 5.43 -13.06 -19.02
CA VAL A 36 5.43 -14.54 -18.91
C VAL A 36 4.01 -15.06 -18.57
N ARG A 37 3.22 -14.33 -17.76
CA ARG A 37 1.86 -14.72 -17.39
C ARG A 37 0.76 -13.93 -18.12
N ARG A 38 1.11 -13.08 -19.07
CA ARG A 38 0.19 -12.26 -19.86
C ARG A 38 -0.77 -11.40 -18.99
N LEU A 39 -0.29 -10.93 -17.82
CA LEU A 39 -1.06 -10.04 -16.95
C LEU A 39 -0.61 -8.59 -17.15
N THR A 40 -1.56 -7.65 -17.16
CA THR A 40 -1.25 -6.23 -17.08
C THR A 40 -0.99 -5.80 -15.62
N PRO A 41 -0.31 -4.65 -15.38
CA PRO A 41 -0.14 -4.11 -14.02
C PRO A 41 -1.45 -3.99 -13.25
N THR A 42 -2.49 -3.50 -13.90
CA THR A 42 -3.84 -3.37 -13.32
C THR A 42 -4.41 -4.74 -12.93
N GLN A 43 -4.29 -5.74 -13.80
CA GLN A 43 -4.76 -7.09 -13.53
C GLN A 43 -4.05 -7.72 -12.33
N ARG A 44 -2.73 -7.54 -12.22
CA ARG A 44 -1.99 -7.97 -11.03
C ARG A 44 -2.52 -7.28 -9.78
N ARG A 45 -2.63 -5.94 -9.80
CA ARG A 45 -3.12 -5.19 -8.63
C ARG A 45 -4.52 -5.65 -8.21
N ILE A 46 -5.38 -6.01 -9.15
CA ILE A 46 -6.70 -6.60 -8.86
C ILE A 46 -6.55 -7.91 -8.11
N LEU A 47 -5.71 -8.84 -8.58
CA LEU A 47 -5.47 -10.12 -7.90
C LEU A 47 -4.92 -9.92 -6.49
N GLU A 48 -3.95 -9.03 -6.30
CA GLU A 48 -3.37 -8.70 -5.00
C GLU A 48 -4.42 -8.09 -4.04
N LEU A 49 -5.26 -7.17 -4.53
CA LEU A 49 -6.34 -6.58 -3.73
C LEU A 49 -7.37 -7.61 -3.28
N ILE A 50 -7.80 -8.51 -4.18
CA ILE A 50 -8.73 -9.58 -3.81
C ILE A 50 -8.08 -10.53 -2.81
N ALA A 51 -6.81 -10.91 -3.02
CA ALA A 51 -6.06 -11.81 -2.12
C ALA A 51 -5.87 -11.22 -0.71
N SER A 52 -5.70 -9.92 -0.60
CA SER A 52 -5.46 -9.24 0.69
C SER A 52 -6.70 -9.05 1.55
N ARG A 53 -7.89 -9.41 1.03
CA ARG A 53 -9.17 -9.18 1.71
C ARG A 53 -9.74 -10.46 2.31
N ARG A 54 -10.30 -10.34 3.51
CA ARG A 54 -11.15 -11.38 4.11
C ARG A 54 -12.59 -11.28 3.63
N GLU A 55 -13.06 -10.06 3.41
CA GLU A 55 -14.39 -9.79 2.89
C GLU A 55 -14.37 -9.71 1.37
N SER A 56 -15.47 -10.11 0.77
CA SER A 56 -15.63 -10.03 -0.68
C SER A 56 -15.58 -8.58 -1.18
N LEU A 57 -14.79 -8.35 -2.22
CA LEU A 57 -14.64 -7.04 -2.86
C LEU A 57 -15.66 -6.89 -3.97
N THR A 58 -16.46 -5.82 -3.95
CA THR A 58 -17.37 -5.49 -5.07
C THR A 58 -16.62 -4.76 -6.18
N LEU A 59 -17.17 -4.79 -7.40
CA LEU A 59 -16.60 -4.08 -8.55
C LEU A 59 -16.47 -2.57 -8.29
N SER A 60 -17.45 -1.96 -7.64
CA SER A 60 -17.44 -0.52 -7.32
C SER A 60 -16.38 -0.18 -6.29
N ALA A 61 -16.19 -1.04 -5.27
CA ALA A 61 -15.13 -0.88 -4.28
C ALA A 61 -13.74 -1.04 -4.94
N LEU A 62 -13.60 -2.03 -5.82
CA LEU A 62 -12.37 -2.25 -6.59
C LEU A 62 -12.01 -1.03 -7.45
N ALA A 63 -12.98 -0.48 -8.21
CA ALA A 63 -12.76 0.70 -9.06
C ALA A 63 -12.25 1.89 -8.25
N ARG A 64 -12.87 2.14 -7.08
CA ARG A 64 -12.47 3.21 -6.17
C ARG A 64 -11.04 3.00 -5.64
N GLU A 65 -10.68 1.79 -5.23
CA GLU A 65 -9.35 1.48 -4.72
C GLU A 65 -8.25 1.54 -5.78
N LEU A 66 -8.59 1.21 -7.00
CA LEU A 66 -7.68 1.33 -8.14
C LEU A 66 -7.56 2.78 -8.65
N GLY A 67 -8.47 3.68 -8.27
CA GLY A 67 -8.55 5.04 -8.82
C GLY A 67 -8.91 5.05 -10.29
N VAL A 68 -9.73 4.08 -10.76
CA VAL A 68 -10.17 3.97 -12.16
C VAL A 68 -11.69 4.05 -12.26
N THR A 69 -12.19 4.20 -13.49
CA THR A 69 -13.64 4.16 -13.73
C THR A 69 -14.22 2.75 -13.51
N PRO A 70 -15.49 2.62 -13.13
CA PRO A 70 -16.15 1.32 -13.03
C PRO A 70 -16.09 0.50 -14.34
N ALA A 71 -16.14 1.16 -15.50
CA ALA A 71 -15.99 0.51 -16.79
C ALA A 71 -14.59 -0.11 -16.95
N THR A 72 -13.53 0.65 -16.68
CA THR A 72 -12.15 0.16 -16.74
C THR A 72 -11.92 -1.02 -15.77
N ALA A 73 -12.47 -0.94 -14.55
CA ALA A 73 -12.40 -2.04 -13.60
C ALA A 73 -13.15 -3.27 -14.12
N SER A 74 -14.34 -3.09 -14.70
CA SER A 74 -15.15 -4.17 -15.28
C SER A 74 -14.42 -4.90 -16.41
N ASP A 75 -13.81 -4.18 -17.33
CA ASP A 75 -13.06 -4.74 -18.45
C ASP A 75 -11.84 -5.55 -17.95
N SER A 76 -11.12 -5.00 -16.97
CA SER A 76 -9.97 -5.67 -16.37
C SER A 76 -10.37 -6.96 -15.63
N VAL A 77 -11.49 -6.94 -14.90
CA VAL A 77 -12.05 -8.12 -14.22
C VAL A 77 -12.55 -9.13 -15.23
N GLY A 78 -13.26 -8.70 -16.29
CA GLY A 78 -13.70 -9.58 -17.37
C GLY A 78 -12.55 -10.32 -18.04
N ALA A 79 -11.44 -9.62 -18.28
CA ALA A 79 -10.23 -10.25 -18.81
C ALA A 79 -9.60 -11.26 -17.83
N LEU A 80 -9.68 -11.04 -16.52
CA LEU A 80 -9.23 -12.00 -15.50
C LEU A 80 -10.16 -13.20 -15.37
N GLU A 81 -11.47 -13.01 -15.53
CA GLU A 81 -12.46 -14.11 -15.61
C GLU A 81 -12.19 -14.99 -16.84
N ALA A 82 -11.97 -14.37 -18.01
CA ALA A 82 -11.61 -15.10 -19.23
C ALA A 82 -10.30 -15.90 -19.10
N LYS A 83 -9.39 -15.46 -18.23
CA LYS A 83 -8.16 -16.19 -17.88
C LYS A 83 -8.38 -17.25 -16.78
N GLY A 84 -9.57 -17.36 -16.23
CA GLY A 84 -9.88 -18.30 -15.14
C GLY A 84 -9.27 -17.94 -13.79
N LEU A 85 -8.85 -16.68 -13.57
CA LEU A 85 -8.16 -16.26 -12.35
C LEU A 85 -9.10 -15.64 -11.31
N VAL A 86 -10.20 -15.07 -11.75
CA VAL A 86 -11.22 -14.44 -10.91
C VAL A 86 -12.59 -15.01 -11.28
N GLN A 87 -13.47 -15.08 -10.31
CA GLN A 87 -14.88 -15.42 -10.50
C GLN A 87 -15.76 -14.39 -9.78
N LYS A 88 -16.93 -14.12 -10.36
CA LYS A 88 -17.97 -13.32 -9.72
C LYS A 88 -18.96 -14.25 -9.04
N ARG A 89 -19.29 -13.97 -7.77
CA ARG A 89 -20.36 -14.65 -7.03
C ARG A 89 -21.32 -13.62 -6.46
N ARG A 90 -22.54 -14.02 -6.16
CA ARG A 90 -23.44 -13.17 -5.38
C ARG A 90 -22.83 -12.96 -4.00
N SER A 91 -22.87 -11.72 -3.52
CA SER A 91 -22.38 -11.40 -2.16
C SER A 91 -23.30 -12.04 -1.11
N ASP A 92 -22.72 -12.70 -0.13
CA ASP A 92 -23.46 -13.25 1.00
C ASP A 92 -24.01 -12.14 1.94
N VAL A 93 -23.45 -10.93 1.87
CA VAL A 93 -23.83 -9.75 2.67
C VAL A 93 -24.91 -8.92 1.97
N ASP A 94 -24.82 -8.75 0.67
CA ASP A 94 -25.81 -8.07 -0.18
C ASP A 94 -26.05 -8.91 -1.44
N GLY A 95 -27.12 -9.68 -1.44
CA GLY A 95 -27.49 -10.57 -2.54
C GLY A 95 -27.69 -9.89 -3.90
N ARG A 96 -27.70 -8.53 -3.95
CA ARG A 96 -27.76 -7.74 -5.20
C ARG A 96 -26.36 -7.39 -5.72
N ALA A 97 -25.33 -7.43 -4.88
CA ALA A 97 -23.97 -7.12 -5.26
C ALA A 97 -23.21 -8.35 -5.72
N LEU A 98 -22.37 -8.19 -6.75
CA LEU A 98 -21.43 -9.21 -7.19
C LEU A 98 -20.11 -9.06 -6.43
N ALA A 99 -19.73 -10.12 -5.76
CA ALA A 99 -18.47 -10.28 -5.05
C ALA A 99 -17.41 -10.87 -5.99
N LEU A 100 -16.21 -10.29 -5.96
CA LEU A 100 -15.05 -10.77 -6.70
C LEU A 100 -14.26 -11.73 -5.82
N MET A 101 -13.93 -12.90 -6.33
CA MET A 101 -13.17 -13.92 -5.64
C MET A 101 -12.09 -14.48 -6.55
N LEU A 102 -10.93 -14.84 -5.96
CA LEU A 102 -9.93 -15.60 -6.69
C LEU A 102 -10.42 -17.04 -6.91
N THR A 103 -10.11 -17.62 -8.05
CA THR A 103 -10.15 -19.06 -8.26
C THR A 103 -8.91 -19.72 -7.63
N SER A 104 -8.85 -21.05 -7.58
CA SER A 104 -7.64 -21.77 -7.17
C SER A 104 -6.44 -21.39 -8.05
N GLU A 105 -6.63 -21.22 -9.36
CA GLU A 105 -5.57 -20.77 -10.28
C GLU A 105 -5.19 -19.31 -10.03
N GLY A 106 -6.16 -18.44 -9.71
CA GLY A 106 -5.91 -17.07 -9.28
C GLY A 106 -5.05 -17.02 -8.02
N GLN A 107 -5.36 -17.83 -7.01
CA GLN A 107 -4.59 -17.92 -5.78
C GLN A 107 -3.15 -18.43 -6.03
N ASN A 108 -3.00 -19.48 -6.84
CA ASN A 108 -1.70 -19.99 -7.27
C ASN A 108 -0.90 -18.92 -8.02
N SER A 109 -1.57 -18.13 -8.86
CA SER A 109 -0.95 -17.02 -9.59
C SER A 109 -0.42 -15.93 -8.67
N VAL A 110 -1.18 -15.53 -7.65
CA VAL A 110 -0.74 -14.54 -6.64
C VAL A 110 0.48 -15.06 -5.87
N THR A 111 0.44 -16.31 -5.40
CA THR A 111 1.56 -16.93 -4.68
C THR A 111 2.82 -16.99 -5.53
N ALA A 112 2.69 -17.39 -6.79
CA ALA A 112 3.83 -17.48 -7.69
C ALA A 112 4.38 -16.09 -8.07
N LEU A 113 3.54 -15.05 -8.17
CA LEU A 113 3.98 -13.67 -8.40
C LEU A 113 4.74 -13.11 -7.18
N ALA A 114 4.28 -13.43 -5.97
CA ALA A 114 4.94 -13.02 -4.73
C ALA A 114 6.32 -13.69 -4.53
N ALA A 115 6.55 -14.84 -5.16
CA ALA A 115 7.83 -15.55 -5.11
C ALA A 115 8.86 -15.07 -6.16
N LEU A 116 8.48 -14.18 -7.07
CA LEU A 116 9.43 -13.65 -8.07
C LEU A 116 10.39 -12.65 -7.42
N PRO A 117 11.68 -12.64 -7.84
CA PRO A 117 12.63 -11.64 -7.41
C PRO A 117 12.12 -10.24 -7.71
N ASP A 118 12.16 -9.36 -6.73
CA ASP A 118 11.82 -7.95 -6.89
C ASP A 118 13.10 -7.11 -6.75
N PRO A 119 13.65 -6.57 -7.88
CA PRO A 119 14.87 -5.75 -7.82
C PRO A 119 14.76 -4.54 -6.90
N LEU A 120 13.53 -4.01 -6.70
CA LEU A 120 13.33 -2.93 -5.75
C LEU A 120 13.46 -3.43 -4.30
N GLN A 121 12.92 -4.62 -4.01
CA GLN A 121 13.07 -5.25 -2.70
C GLN A 121 14.54 -5.59 -2.42
N GLU A 122 15.26 -6.12 -3.41
CA GLU A 122 16.69 -6.41 -3.29
C GLU A 122 17.51 -5.13 -3.03
N ALA A 123 17.17 -4.02 -3.70
CA ALA A 123 17.85 -2.74 -3.52
C ALA A 123 17.74 -2.19 -2.08
N PHE A 124 16.66 -2.52 -1.35
CA PHE A 124 16.55 -2.16 0.07
C PHE A 124 17.60 -2.85 0.95
N GLY A 125 18.20 -3.97 0.50
CA GLY A 125 19.32 -4.60 1.18
C GLY A 125 20.59 -3.75 1.26
N ALA A 126 20.71 -2.69 0.46
CA ALA A 126 21.78 -1.70 0.57
C ALA A 126 21.60 -0.72 1.74
N LEU A 127 20.42 -0.67 2.34
CA LEU A 127 20.08 0.20 3.46
C LEU A 127 20.21 -0.55 4.79
N THR A 128 20.67 0.14 5.82
CA THR A 128 20.58 -0.38 7.20
C THR A 128 19.11 -0.51 7.63
N ALA A 129 18.84 -1.34 8.63
CA ALA A 129 17.50 -1.51 9.17
C ALA A 129 16.87 -0.17 9.63
N ALA A 130 17.67 0.72 10.23
CA ALA A 130 17.22 2.03 10.66
C ALA A 130 16.82 2.93 9.47
N GLU A 131 17.62 2.93 8.40
CA GLU A 131 17.30 3.68 7.18
C GLU A 131 16.04 3.15 6.50
N GLN A 132 15.85 1.83 6.45
CA GLN A 132 14.64 1.21 5.93
C GLN A 132 13.39 1.64 6.71
N GLU A 133 13.45 1.65 8.04
CA GLU A 133 12.33 2.09 8.89
C GLU A 133 12.01 3.58 8.72
N ILE A 134 13.05 4.44 8.67
CA ILE A 134 12.87 5.88 8.39
C ILE A 134 12.27 6.09 7.01
N PHE A 135 12.77 5.40 5.99
CA PHE A 135 12.25 5.48 4.64
C PHE A 135 10.78 5.05 4.58
N TYR A 136 10.45 3.92 5.21
CA TYR A 136 9.09 3.39 5.21
C TYR A 136 8.10 4.32 5.93
N ARG A 137 8.46 4.84 7.11
CA ARG A 137 7.66 5.84 7.81
C ARG A 137 7.47 7.12 6.99
N SER A 138 8.53 7.57 6.30
CA SER A 138 8.47 8.73 5.42
C SER A 138 7.55 8.48 4.21
N ALA A 139 7.63 7.30 3.62
CA ALA A 139 6.74 6.88 2.53
C ALA A 139 5.26 6.86 2.98
N ILE A 140 4.96 6.35 4.18
CA ILE A 140 3.61 6.40 4.78
C ILE A 140 3.11 7.84 4.86
N LYS A 141 3.95 8.79 5.32
CA LYS A 141 3.59 10.21 5.40
C LYS A 141 3.31 10.81 4.02
N MET A 142 4.13 10.50 3.03
CA MET A 142 3.94 10.96 1.65
C MET A 142 2.65 10.40 1.04
N ILE A 143 2.41 9.09 1.18
CA ILE A 143 1.19 8.43 0.69
C ILE A 143 -0.05 9.07 1.32
N ARG A 144 -0.04 9.27 2.64
CA ARG A 144 -1.15 9.93 3.34
C ARG A 144 -1.42 11.34 2.80
N GLY A 145 -0.39 12.16 2.62
CA GLY A 145 -0.53 13.51 2.05
C GLY A 145 -1.08 13.50 0.61
N LEU A 146 -0.65 12.53 -0.20
CA LEU A 146 -1.18 12.35 -1.56
C LEU A 146 -2.65 11.89 -1.57
N GLN A 147 -3.06 11.09 -0.58
CA GLN A 147 -4.46 10.70 -0.41
C GLN A 147 -5.33 11.87 0.04
N GLU A 148 -4.83 12.74 0.92
CA GLU A 148 -5.53 13.95 1.38
C GLU A 148 -5.70 14.99 0.28
N SER A 149 -4.73 15.09 -0.63
CA SER A 149 -4.84 15.95 -1.83
C SER A 149 -5.68 15.34 -2.96
N GLY A 150 -6.16 14.10 -2.83
CA GLY A 150 -6.90 13.39 -3.87
C GLY A 150 -6.03 12.85 -5.02
N ALA A 151 -4.70 12.96 -4.93
CA ALA A 151 -3.77 12.43 -5.93
C ALA A 151 -3.63 10.90 -5.88
N LEU A 152 -3.95 10.29 -4.73
CA LEU A 152 -4.01 8.83 -4.56
C LEU A 152 -5.35 8.42 -3.94
N PRO A 153 -5.89 7.23 -4.30
CA PRO A 153 -7.03 6.65 -3.60
C PRO A 153 -6.72 6.42 -2.12
N VAL A 154 -7.74 6.57 -1.27
CA VAL A 154 -7.62 6.25 0.15
C VAL A 154 -7.49 4.74 0.32
N SER A 155 -6.46 4.31 1.04
CA SER A 155 -6.19 2.91 1.36
C SER A 155 -6.36 2.62 2.86
N ARG A 156 -6.40 1.34 3.22
CA ARG A 156 -6.70 0.85 4.59
C ARG A 156 -5.43 0.82 5.45
N MET A 157 -4.81 1.98 5.64
CA MET A 157 -3.55 2.13 6.38
C MET A 157 -3.76 2.10 7.89
N CYS A 158 -2.75 1.60 8.62
CA CYS A 158 -2.73 1.68 10.08
C CYS A 158 -2.91 3.13 10.58
N VAL A 159 -2.27 4.11 9.93
CA VAL A 159 -2.33 5.53 10.31
C VAL A 159 -3.71 6.20 10.10
N ARG A 160 -4.71 5.43 9.69
CA ARG A 160 -6.13 5.83 9.58
C ARG A 160 -7.05 4.96 10.44
N CYS A 161 -6.50 4.05 11.25
CA CYS A 161 -7.23 3.00 11.95
C CYS A 161 -7.49 3.37 13.42
N THR A 162 -8.71 3.20 13.89
CA THR A 162 -9.09 3.41 15.30
C THR A 162 -8.36 2.51 16.28
N HIS A 163 -7.89 1.34 15.81
CA HIS A 163 -7.12 0.40 16.63
C HIS A 163 -5.64 0.73 16.73
N PHE A 164 -5.15 1.72 16.00
CA PHE A 164 -3.73 2.08 15.97
C PHE A 164 -3.43 3.19 16.98
N GLU A 165 -2.49 2.94 17.89
CA GLU A 165 -1.97 3.92 18.82
C GLU A 165 -0.49 4.19 18.53
N PRO A 166 -0.17 5.33 17.86
CA PRO A 166 1.21 5.70 17.60
C PRO A 166 1.92 6.15 18.88
N PHE A 167 3.16 5.74 19.04
CA PHE A 167 4.05 6.12 20.13
C PHE A 167 3.45 5.89 21.54
N LYS A 168 2.80 4.71 21.73
CA LYS A 168 2.36 4.27 23.05
C LYS A 168 3.54 4.05 24.01
N ALA A 169 4.65 3.54 23.48
CA ALA A 169 5.89 3.28 24.20
C ALA A 169 7.08 3.91 23.45
N PRO A 170 7.22 5.26 23.47
CA PRO A 170 8.27 5.95 22.75
C PRO A 170 9.66 5.54 23.26
N GLY A 171 10.66 5.54 22.37
CA GLY A 171 12.04 5.13 22.71
C GLY A 171 12.27 3.62 22.78
N THR A 172 11.24 2.80 22.57
CA THR A 172 11.38 1.33 22.50
C THR A 172 11.53 0.86 21.05
N ALA A 173 11.93 -0.41 20.86
CA ALA A 173 11.98 -1.05 19.53
C ALA A 173 10.60 -1.19 18.86
N HIS A 174 9.51 -1.10 19.63
CA HIS A 174 8.13 -1.22 19.16
C HIS A 174 7.30 -0.07 19.74
N PRO A 175 7.49 1.16 19.21
CA PRO A 175 6.90 2.35 19.81
C PRO A 175 5.38 2.45 19.68
N HIS A 176 4.79 1.73 18.72
CA HIS A 176 3.36 1.78 18.44
C HIS A 176 2.61 0.58 19.01
N HIS A 177 1.29 0.62 18.97
CA HIS A 177 0.44 -0.49 19.42
C HIS A 177 -0.77 -0.68 18.49
N CYS A 178 -1.16 -1.93 18.26
CA CYS A 178 -2.42 -2.30 17.63
C CYS A 178 -3.35 -2.90 18.67
N HIS A 179 -4.42 -2.21 19.04
CA HIS A 179 -5.37 -2.68 20.04
C HIS A 179 -6.15 -3.91 19.58
N LEU A 180 -6.43 -4.03 18.28
CA LEU A 180 -7.13 -5.21 17.74
C LEU A 180 -6.28 -6.46 17.87
N ALA A 181 -4.99 -6.37 17.54
CA ALA A 181 -4.06 -7.51 17.65
C ALA A 181 -3.50 -7.68 19.08
N GLY A 182 -3.72 -6.70 19.97
CA GLY A 182 -3.13 -6.70 21.32
C GLY A 182 -1.60 -6.67 21.31
N SER A 183 -0.97 -6.12 20.27
CA SER A 183 0.47 -6.27 20.02
C SER A 183 1.19 -4.95 19.83
N PRO A 184 2.42 -4.82 20.39
CA PRO A 184 3.30 -3.70 20.09
C PRO A 184 3.82 -3.78 18.64
N LEU A 185 4.01 -2.63 17.99
CA LEU A 185 4.42 -2.51 16.59
C LEU A 185 5.64 -1.59 16.45
N ALA A 186 6.60 -1.96 15.62
CA ALA A 186 7.60 -1.07 15.04
C ALA A 186 7.08 -0.46 13.73
N ASP A 187 7.78 0.54 13.17
CA ASP A 187 7.43 1.15 11.88
C ASP A 187 7.27 0.08 10.77
N ARG A 188 8.16 -0.91 10.70
CA ARG A 188 8.11 -2.03 9.73
C ARG A 188 6.84 -2.88 9.79
N HIS A 189 6.12 -2.86 10.91
CA HIS A 189 4.88 -3.63 11.08
C HIS A 189 3.63 -2.86 10.65
N LEU A 190 3.76 -1.57 10.33
CA LEU A 190 2.65 -0.76 9.84
C LEU A 190 2.19 -1.27 8.47
N ARG A 191 0.90 -1.32 8.26
CA ARG A 191 0.30 -1.82 7.02
C ARG A 191 -0.23 -0.67 6.17
N LEU A 192 0.03 -0.74 4.87
CA LEU A 192 -0.58 0.13 3.86
C LEU A 192 -1.95 -0.37 3.43
N GLU A 193 -2.18 -1.69 3.60
CA GLU A 193 -3.45 -2.37 3.34
C GLU A 193 -3.70 -3.37 4.48
N CYS A 194 -4.56 -3.00 5.43
CA CYS A 194 -4.94 -3.88 6.53
C CYS A 194 -6.38 -4.37 6.33
N PRO A 195 -6.63 -5.68 6.25
CA PRO A 195 -7.99 -6.21 6.08
C PRO A 195 -8.92 -5.88 7.25
N GLU A 196 -8.37 -5.69 8.44
CA GLU A 196 -9.09 -5.41 9.69
C GLU A 196 -9.17 -3.90 10.01
N GLN A 197 -8.74 -3.03 9.08
CA GLN A 197 -8.72 -1.60 9.33
C GLN A 197 -10.13 -1.05 9.53
N GLN A 198 -10.34 -0.31 10.62
CA GLN A 198 -11.54 0.46 10.89
C GLN A 198 -11.18 1.95 10.87
N ALA A 199 -11.75 2.68 9.93
CA ALA A 199 -11.53 4.12 9.83
C ALA A 199 -12.25 4.82 10.97
N GLY A 200 -11.55 5.70 11.68
CA GLY A 200 -12.17 6.68 12.58
C GLY A 200 -12.90 7.78 11.80
N ASP A 201 -13.66 8.59 12.50
CA ASP A 201 -14.16 9.84 11.96
C ASP A 201 -13.00 10.81 11.63
N GLU A 202 -13.31 11.93 11.02
CA GLU A 202 -12.31 12.89 10.55
C GLU A 202 -11.50 13.49 11.72
N GLU A 203 -12.13 13.77 12.84
CA GLU A 203 -11.50 14.33 14.04
C GLU A 203 -10.51 13.31 14.64
N ALA A 204 -10.94 12.08 14.88
CA ALA A 204 -10.10 11.01 15.39
C ALA A 204 -8.90 10.73 14.47
N GLN A 205 -9.12 10.74 13.15
CA GLN A 205 -8.04 10.59 12.17
C GLN A 205 -7.07 11.78 12.22
N GLY A 206 -7.53 13.00 12.43
CA GLY A 206 -6.70 14.19 12.58
C GLY A 206 -5.79 14.11 13.81
N VAL A 207 -6.34 13.72 14.97
CA VAL A 207 -5.59 13.53 16.22
C VAL A 207 -4.53 12.42 16.05
N LEU A 208 -4.94 11.30 15.50
CA LEU A 208 -4.05 10.16 15.23
C LEU A 208 -2.89 10.57 14.33
N TRP A 209 -3.19 11.25 13.25
CA TRP A 209 -2.20 11.72 12.29
C TRP A 209 -1.22 12.73 12.87
N LYS A 210 -1.70 13.71 13.62
CA LYS A 210 -0.85 14.69 14.31
C LYS A 210 0.15 13.98 15.23
N ARG A 211 -0.32 12.99 16.00
CA ARG A 211 0.55 12.21 16.89
C ARG A 211 1.59 11.39 16.11
N PHE A 212 1.19 10.72 15.02
CA PHE A 212 2.10 9.91 14.20
C PHE A 212 3.11 10.77 13.42
N SER A 213 2.69 11.91 12.88
CA SER A 213 3.56 12.77 12.06
C SER A 213 4.59 13.55 12.88
N SER A 214 4.32 13.78 14.17
CA SER A 214 5.20 14.50 15.09
C SER A 214 5.59 13.58 16.26
N PRO A 215 6.57 12.67 16.05
CA PRO A 215 6.99 11.75 17.09
C PRO A 215 7.52 12.52 18.32
N PRO A 216 7.27 12.02 19.54
CA PRO A 216 7.86 12.60 20.73
C PRO A 216 9.40 12.59 20.62
N ARG A 217 10.03 13.66 21.10
CA ARG A 217 11.51 13.73 21.14
C ARG A 217 12.00 12.65 22.09
N THR A 218 12.92 11.81 21.60
CA THR A 218 13.63 10.85 22.46
C THR A 218 14.54 11.66 23.37
N GLY A 219 14.17 11.81 24.65
CA GLY A 219 15.04 12.46 25.65
C GLY A 219 14.36 13.42 26.62
N GLU A 220 13.06 13.63 26.57
CA GLU A 220 12.33 14.39 27.60
C GLU A 220 11.53 13.39 28.46
N ASN A 221 12.18 12.92 29.54
CA ASN A 221 11.56 12.36 30.72
C ASN A 221 12.04 13.19 31.92
#